data_afcd4f411a9fe3e8202a34e1bbd145db
#
_entry.id   afcd4f411a9fe3e8202a34e1bbd145db
#
_cell.length_a   1.000
_cell.length_b   1.000
_cell.length_c   1.000
_cell.angle_alpha   90.00
_cell.angle_beta   90.00
_cell.angle_gamma   90.00
#
_symmetry.space_group_name_H-M   'P 1'
#
loop_
_entity.id
_entity.type
_entity.pdbx_description
1 polymer ?
#
loop_
_entity_poly.entity_id
_entity_poly.type
_entity_poly.pdbx_seq_one_letter_code
_entity_poly.pdbx_strand_id
1 'polypeptide(L)'
;MQKKKITAFLLALAMVSAMALPVFAQEPNPQTETAASIAVVETATPETAATEEPKVDAEPAEDNVKEDAATYDAPPENGWYQEYPGGPWYWYENGVRQGTTGRGKEIYDPKSDAWYWLDAVQGGAMTTNKDVYQDSNGGKWVRYDANGHMVKGWNTNEKGTYYFDLVTGAMVKGMCTIDGIPCAFDTTTGIG
;
A
#
# COMPACT_ATOMS: atom_id res chain seq x y z
N MET A 1 54.46 -28.28 21.70
CA MET A 1 53.58 -29.14 20.91
C MET A 1 52.57 -29.81 21.83
N GLN A 2 51.34 -29.27 21.91
CA GLN A 2 50.23 -29.95 22.58
C GLN A 2 49.00 -29.88 21.69
N LYS A 3 48.55 -31.04 21.25
CA LYS A 3 47.35 -31.27 20.44
C LYS A 3 46.14 -31.29 21.37
N LYS A 4 45.22 -30.30 21.26
CA LYS A 4 43.94 -30.35 21.95
C LYS A 4 42.93 -31.11 21.10
N LYS A 5 42.41 -32.19 21.68
CA LYS A 5 41.36 -33.06 21.11
C LYS A 5 40.02 -32.35 21.22
N ILE A 6 39.30 -32.24 20.11
CA ILE A 6 37.92 -31.78 20.05
C ILE A 6 37.03 -33.00 20.21
N THR A 7 36.24 -33.02 21.28
CA THR A 7 35.24 -34.06 21.53
C THR A 7 33.92 -33.58 20.96
N ALA A 8 33.41 -34.26 19.94
CA ALA A 8 32.09 -34.06 19.39
C ALA A 8 31.05 -34.69 20.33
N PHE A 9 30.06 -33.90 20.77
CA PHE A 9 28.88 -34.40 21.48
C PHE A 9 27.71 -34.41 20.50
N LEU A 10 27.36 -35.61 20.08
CA LEU A 10 26.12 -35.88 19.32
C LEU A 10 25.03 -36.15 20.37
N LEU A 11 23.99 -35.33 20.40
CA LEU A 11 22.76 -35.65 21.11
C LEU A 11 21.59 -35.51 20.17
N ALA A 12 21.14 -36.62 19.63
CA ALA A 12 19.89 -36.76 18.91
C ALA A 12 18.77 -36.97 19.93
N LEU A 13 17.78 -36.13 19.93
CA LEU A 13 16.48 -36.41 20.59
C LEU A 13 15.37 -36.08 19.66
N ALA A 14 14.82 -37.08 18.99
CA ALA A 14 13.60 -37.05 18.25
C ALA A 14 12.42 -37.13 19.22
N MET A 15 11.58 -36.10 19.30
CA MET A 15 10.23 -36.22 19.84
C MET A 15 9.23 -35.84 18.78
N VAL A 16 8.61 -36.86 18.20
CA VAL A 16 7.43 -36.79 17.42
C VAL A 16 6.24 -36.56 18.38
N SER A 17 5.67 -35.38 18.36
CA SER A 17 4.41 -35.12 19.03
C SER A 17 3.36 -34.81 17.94
N ALA A 18 2.54 -35.81 17.68
CA ALA A 18 1.34 -35.65 16.82
C ALA A 18 0.30 -34.85 17.61
N MET A 19 0.04 -33.62 17.17
CA MET A 19 -1.15 -32.89 17.64
C MET A 19 -2.15 -32.80 16.50
N ALA A 20 -3.31 -33.38 16.77
CA ALA A 20 -4.50 -33.36 15.93
C ALA A 20 -4.99 -31.91 15.72
N LEU A 21 -5.27 -31.58 14.47
CA LEU A 21 -5.90 -30.32 14.11
C LEU A 21 -7.41 -30.40 14.42
N PRO A 22 -8.01 -29.37 15.03
CA PRO A 22 -9.46 -29.29 15.09
C PRO A 22 -10.00 -28.87 13.71
N VAL A 23 -10.86 -29.72 13.16
CA VAL A 23 -11.72 -29.40 12.01
C VAL A 23 -12.75 -28.37 12.50
N PHE A 24 -12.64 -27.13 12.02
CA PHE A 24 -13.73 -26.16 12.16
C PHE A 24 -14.73 -26.37 11.05
N ALA A 25 -15.94 -26.74 11.45
CA ALA A 25 -17.11 -26.84 10.61
C ALA A 25 -17.44 -25.47 10.00
N GLN A 26 -17.66 -25.47 8.71
CA GLN A 26 -18.12 -24.35 7.90
C GLN A 26 -19.61 -24.16 8.18
N GLU A 27 -20.00 -23.04 8.77
CA GLU A 27 -21.42 -22.65 8.88
C GLU A 27 -21.91 -22.04 7.56
N PRO A 28 -23.14 -22.35 7.13
CA PRO A 28 -23.68 -21.85 5.87
C PRO A 28 -24.18 -20.40 6.02
N ASN A 29 -23.84 -19.59 5.04
CA ASN A 29 -24.32 -18.24 4.80
C ASN A 29 -25.83 -18.25 4.48
N PRO A 30 -26.70 -17.52 5.20
CA PRO A 30 -28.07 -17.32 4.77
C PRO A 30 -28.13 -16.18 3.73
N GLN A 31 -28.37 -16.56 2.49
CA GLN A 31 -28.91 -15.66 1.49
C GLN A 31 -30.35 -15.34 1.86
N THR A 32 -30.67 -14.07 2.01
CA THR A 32 -32.06 -13.62 2.02
C THR A 32 -32.29 -12.77 0.78
N GLU A 33 -32.92 -13.40 -0.21
CA GLU A 33 -33.60 -12.72 -1.29
C GLU A 33 -34.73 -11.87 -0.72
N THR A 34 -34.84 -10.63 -1.17
CA THR A 34 -36.12 -9.93 -1.19
C THR A 34 -36.23 -9.16 -2.48
N ALA A 35 -37.01 -9.73 -3.37
CA ALA A 35 -37.52 -9.07 -4.57
C ALA A 35 -38.77 -8.23 -4.20
N ALA A 36 -38.83 -7.00 -4.71
CA ALA A 36 -40.06 -6.26 -4.97
C ALA A 36 -39.65 -5.11 -5.94
N SER A 37 -39.90 -5.21 -7.19
CA SER A 37 -41.14 -5.04 -7.94
C SER A 37 -41.57 -3.56 -8.12
N ILE A 38 -41.37 -3.10 -9.36
CA ILE A 38 -42.24 -2.28 -10.24
C ILE A 38 -42.53 -0.83 -9.80
N ALA A 39 -42.10 0.13 -10.65
CA ALA A 39 -43.00 1.13 -11.25
C ALA A 39 -42.35 1.75 -12.49
N VAL A 40 -42.90 1.39 -13.63
CA VAL A 40 -42.82 2.09 -14.91
C VAL A 40 -43.68 3.34 -14.81
N VAL A 41 -43.14 4.51 -15.15
CA VAL A 41 -43.95 5.66 -15.61
C VAL A 41 -43.30 6.17 -16.88
N GLU A 42 -44.03 5.94 -17.95
CA GLU A 42 -43.91 6.43 -19.28
C GLU A 42 -44.53 7.84 -19.39
N THR A 43 -44.11 8.58 -20.41
CA THR A 43 -44.68 9.80 -21.01
C THR A 43 -43.90 11.08 -20.65
N ALA A 44 -43.49 11.95 -21.54
CA ALA A 44 -43.85 12.27 -22.92
C ALA A 44 -42.79 13.18 -23.51
N THR A 45 -42.53 13.05 -24.81
CA THR A 45 -41.93 14.07 -25.68
C THR A 45 -42.97 15.13 -25.99
N PRO A 46 -42.59 16.39 -26.23
CA PRO A 46 -42.81 17.00 -27.54
C PRO A 46 -41.59 17.78 -28.03
N GLU A 47 -41.13 17.49 -29.21
CA GLU A 47 -41.33 18.10 -30.54
C GLU A 47 -41.00 19.62 -30.64
N THR A 48 -39.93 19.85 -31.42
CA THR A 48 -39.69 20.87 -32.44
C THR A 48 -39.83 22.34 -32.09
N ALA A 49 -38.74 23.09 -32.24
CA ALA A 49 -38.68 24.36 -32.95
C ALA A 49 -37.27 24.63 -33.48
N ALA A 50 -37.16 24.64 -34.78
CA ALA A 50 -36.01 25.15 -35.52
C ALA A 50 -36.01 26.67 -35.43
N THR A 51 -34.86 27.29 -35.20
CA THR A 51 -34.62 28.70 -35.58
C THR A 51 -33.14 28.91 -35.82
N GLU A 52 -32.82 29.10 -37.06
CA GLU A 52 -31.81 29.90 -37.76
C GLU A 52 -30.49 30.27 -37.05
N GLU A 53 -29.39 29.87 -37.72
CA GLU A 53 -28.05 30.40 -37.57
C GLU A 53 -27.98 31.90 -37.94
N PRO A 54 -27.09 32.66 -37.29
CA PRO A 54 -26.31 33.66 -37.99
C PRO A 54 -24.84 33.19 -38.10
N LYS A 55 -24.47 33.02 -39.34
CA LYS A 55 -23.11 32.91 -39.83
C LYS A 55 -22.35 34.17 -39.47
N VAL A 56 -21.38 34.08 -38.60
CA VAL A 56 -20.35 35.11 -38.39
C VAL A 56 -19.00 34.44 -38.71
N ASP A 57 -18.44 34.84 -39.84
CA ASP A 57 -17.06 34.65 -40.17
C ASP A 57 -16.22 35.35 -39.08
N ALA A 58 -15.49 34.56 -38.27
CA ALA A 58 -14.37 35.02 -37.47
C ALA A 58 -13.22 34.07 -37.71
N GLU A 59 -12.27 34.58 -38.44
CA GLU A 59 -10.92 34.08 -38.61
C GLU A 59 -10.35 33.63 -37.26
N PRO A 60 -9.80 32.41 -37.11
CA PRO A 60 -9.14 32.03 -35.88
C PRO A 60 -7.81 32.78 -35.78
N ALA A 61 -7.77 33.73 -34.86
CA ALA A 61 -6.49 34.23 -34.35
C ALA A 61 -5.73 33.04 -33.78
N GLU A 62 -4.64 32.67 -34.45
CA GLU A 62 -3.63 31.79 -33.91
C GLU A 62 -3.01 32.49 -32.70
N ASP A 63 -3.62 32.26 -31.54
CA ASP A 63 -3.00 32.55 -30.26
C ASP A 63 -1.91 31.49 -30.04
N ASN A 64 -0.71 31.89 -30.47
CA ASN A 64 0.53 31.17 -30.17
C ASN A 64 0.77 31.22 -28.65
N VAL A 65 -0.04 30.48 -27.88
CA VAL A 65 0.36 30.06 -26.54
C VAL A 65 1.51 29.08 -26.75
N LYS A 66 2.71 29.60 -26.78
CA LYS A 66 3.88 28.83 -26.44
C LYS A 66 3.68 28.37 -25.00
N GLU A 67 3.03 27.25 -24.85
CA GLU A 67 3.14 26.45 -23.65
C GLU A 67 4.62 26.13 -23.53
N ASP A 68 5.29 26.82 -22.61
CA ASP A 68 6.65 26.48 -22.21
C ASP A 68 6.55 25.02 -21.73
N ALA A 69 6.85 24.10 -22.63
CA ALA A 69 7.00 22.70 -22.28
C ALA A 69 8.16 22.65 -21.31
N ALA A 70 7.84 22.66 -20.01
CA ALA A 70 8.82 22.43 -18.97
C ALA A 70 9.51 21.11 -19.31
N THR A 71 10.74 21.20 -19.76
CA THR A 71 11.59 20.04 -20.02
C THR A 71 11.91 19.44 -18.66
N TYR A 72 11.11 18.46 -18.24
CA TYR A 72 11.42 17.66 -17.07
C TYR A 72 12.63 16.79 -17.39
N ASP A 73 13.56 16.70 -16.45
CA ASP A 73 14.71 15.82 -16.57
C ASP A 73 14.24 14.38 -16.83
N ALA A 74 15.01 13.65 -17.65
CA ALA A 74 14.74 12.24 -17.87
C ALA A 74 14.92 11.45 -16.56
N PRO A 75 14.15 10.34 -16.35
CA PRO A 75 14.33 9.50 -15.18
C PRO A 75 15.79 9.05 -15.03
N PRO A 76 16.32 9.00 -13.80
CA PRO A 76 17.68 8.57 -13.53
C PRO A 76 17.84 7.07 -13.79
N GLU A 77 19.07 6.61 -13.95
CA GLU A 77 19.37 5.19 -13.99
C GLU A 77 19.05 4.51 -12.66
N ASN A 78 19.35 5.17 -11.52
CA ASN A 78 19.07 4.65 -10.18
C ASN A 78 18.65 5.78 -9.25
N GLY A 79 17.64 5.53 -8.39
CA GLY A 79 17.21 6.42 -7.34
C GLY A 79 15.82 7.01 -7.56
N TRP A 80 15.52 8.04 -6.76
CA TRP A 80 14.23 8.72 -6.78
C TRP A 80 14.09 9.67 -7.96
N TYR A 81 12.90 9.68 -8.54
CA TYR A 81 12.48 10.58 -9.60
C TYR A 81 11.07 11.11 -9.33
N GLN A 82 10.90 12.41 -9.44
CA GLN A 82 9.59 13.06 -9.40
C GLN A 82 9.23 13.51 -10.82
N GLU A 83 8.14 13.01 -11.33
CA GLU A 83 7.75 13.17 -12.74
C GLU A 83 7.48 14.65 -13.10
N TYR A 84 6.94 15.41 -12.12
CA TYR A 84 6.73 16.86 -12.19
C TYR A 84 6.70 17.45 -10.77
N PRO A 85 6.96 18.75 -10.57
CA PRO A 85 6.92 19.37 -9.24
C PRO A 85 5.58 19.13 -8.52
N GLY A 86 5.65 18.54 -7.31
CA GLY A 86 4.46 18.15 -6.54
C GLY A 86 3.79 16.86 -6.99
N GLY A 87 4.27 16.22 -8.04
CA GLY A 87 3.78 14.93 -8.52
C GLY A 87 4.27 13.75 -7.69
N PRO A 88 3.88 12.53 -8.10
CA PRO A 88 4.31 11.32 -7.42
C PRO A 88 5.81 11.07 -7.56
N TRP A 89 6.39 10.43 -6.56
CA TRP A 89 7.77 9.95 -6.58
C TRP A 89 7.81 8.49 -7.00
N TYR A 90 8.84 8.15 -7.81
CA TYR A 90 9.12 6.82 -8.30
C TYR A 90 10.56 6.43 -8.03
N TRP A 91 10.81 5.14 -7.84
CA TRP A 91 12.15 4.59 -7.68
C TRP A 91 12.59 3.85 -8.93
N TYR A 92 13.81 4.12 -9.39
CA TYR A 92 14.42 3.48 -10.56
C TYR A 92 15.63 2.66 -10.15
N GLU A 93 15.81 1.51 -10.78
CA GLU A 93 16.98 0.65 -10.70
C GLU A 93 17.36 0.22 -12.12
N ASN A 94 18.60 0.52 -12.54
CA ASN A 94 19.10 0.28 -13.90
C ASN A 94 18.17 0.84 -15.01
N GLY A 95 17.68 2.05 -14.82
CA GLY A 95 16.77 2.71 -15.76
C GLY A 95 15.34 2.15 -15.76
N VAL A 96 15.02 1.18 -14.88
CA VAL A 96 13.69 0.55 -14.83
C VAL A 96 12.93 1.04 -13.59
N ARG A 97 11.70 1.55 -13.80
CA ARG A 97 10.77 1.94 -12.73
C ARG A 97 10.39 0.70 -11.92
N GLN A 98 10.52 0.77 -10.62
CA GLN A 98 10.25 -0.31 -9.70
C GLN A 98 8.82 -0.29 -9.17
N GLY A 99 8.36 -1.41 -8.58
CA GLY A 99 7.06 -1.54 -7.92
C GLY A 99 5.85 -1.55 -8.87
N THR A 100 6.04 -1.76 -10.17
CA THR A 100 4.97 -1.70 -11.18
C THR A 100 4.18 -2.99 -11.33
N THR A 101 4.57 -4.07 -10.64
CA THR A 101 3.96 -5.40 -10.77
C THR A 101 3.52 -5.95 -9.42
N GLY A 102 2.63 -6.94 -9.44
CA GLY A 102 2.09 -7.57 -8.24
C GLY A 102 1.28 -6.58 -7.39
N ARG A 103 1.54 -6.52 -6.11
CA ARG A 103 0.91 -5.55 -5.18
C ARG A 103 1.77 -4.31 -4.96
N GLY A 104 3.02 -4.34 -5.42
CA GLY A 104 4.01 -3.32 -5.20
C GLY A 104 5.36 -3.88 -4.73
N LYS A 105 6.28 -3.01 -4.40
CA LYS A 105 7.64 -3.36 -3.96
C LYS A 105 8.05 -2.53 -2.75
N GLU A 106 8.56 -3.19 -1.72
CA GLU A 106 9.26 -2.52 -0.62
C GLU A 106 10.72 -2.27 -1.03
N ILE A 107 11.19 -1.07 -0.78
CA ILE A 107 12.59 -0.69 -1.02
C ILE A 107 13.17 -0.01 0.22
N TYR A 108 14.47 -0.12 0.39
CA TYR A 108 15.24 0.62 1.38
C TYR A 108 16.12 1.65 0.69
N ASP A 109 16.02 2.91 1.11
CA ASP A 109 16.92 3.96 0.64
C ASP A 109 17.95 4.29 1.73
N PRO A 110 19.24 3.98 1.51
CA PRO A 110 20.28 4.24 2.50
C PRO A 110 20.58 5.74 2.69
N LYS A 111 20.14 6.62 1.78
CA LYS A 111 20.34 8.06 1.92
C LYS A 111 19.44 8.67 2.96
N SER A 112 18.19 8.19 3.05
CA SER A 112 17.20 8.61 4.03
C SER A 112 17.13 7.68 5.25
N ASP A 113 17.85 6.54 5.21
CA ASP A 113 17.78 5.46 6.22
C ASP A 113 16.33 5.00 6.47
N ALA A 114 15.55 4.87 5.40
CA ALA A 114 14.12 4.56 5.49
C ALA A 114 13.67 3.51 4.47
N TRP A 115 12.61 2.79 4.86
CA TRP A 115 11.90 1.87 3.99
C TRP A 115 10.69 2.56 3.39
N TYR A 116 10.40 2.26 2.12
CA TYR A 116 9.31 2.81 1.32
C TYR A 116 8.52 1.71 0.65
N TRP A 117 7.27 2.01 0.29
CA TRP A 117 6.43 1.15 -0.51
C TRP A 117 6.11 1.81 -1.85
N LEU A 118 6.36 1.07 -2.92
CA LEU A 118 6.02 1.44 -4.29
C LEU A 118 4.75 0.70 -4.68
N ASP A 119 3.64 1.42 -4.87
CA ASP A 119 2.31 0.85 -5.07
C ASP A 119 2.08 0.50 -6.55
N ALA A 120 1.92 -0.79 -6.87
CA ALA A 120 1.70 -1.23 -8.24
C ALA A 120 0.38 -0.73 -8.85
N VAL A 121 -0.66 -0.53 -8.02
CA VAL A 121 -1.94 0.04 -8.48
C VAL A 121 -1.78 1.47 -8.95
N GLN A 122 -0.78 2.18 -8.42
CA GLN A 122 -0.42 3.54 -8.80
C GLN A 122 0.82 3.58 -9.72
N GLY A 123 1.07 2.51 -10.47
CA GLY A 123 2.17 2.44 -11.42
C GLY A 123 3.57 2.51 -10.79
N GLY A 124 3.72 2.05 -9.56
CA GLY A 124 4.97 2.09 -8.80
C GLY A 124 5.23 3.41 -8.08
N ALA A 125 4.22 4.25 -7.89
CA ALA A 125 4.35 5.48 -7.11
C ALA A 125 4.64 5.19 -5.63
N MET A 126 5.45 6.04 -5.01
CA MET A 126 5.72 6.00 -3.57
C MET A 126 4.44 6.22 -2.77
N THR A 127 4.16 5.32 -1.85
CA THR A 127 3.01 5.41 -0.95
C THR A 127 3.28 6.37 0.20
N THR A 128 2.30 7.24 0.51
CA THR A 128 2.32 8.16 1.66
C THR A 128 1.01 8.07 2.44
N ASN A 129 1.05 8.35 3.75
CA ASN A 129 -0.12 8.41 4.66
C ASN A 129 -1.08 7.20 4.52
N LYS A 130 -0.53 5.99 4.40
CA LYS A 130 -1.31 4.80 4.07
C LYS A 130 -0.83 3.57 4.84
N ASP A 131 -1.78 2.73 5.26
CA ASP A 131 -1.51 1.38 5.73
C ASP A 131 -1.52 0.41 4.54
N VAL A 132 -0.50 -0.42 4.44
CA VAL A 132 -0.30 -1.40 3.38
C VAL A 132 -0.21 -2.80 3.97
N TYR A 133 -0.94 -3.75 3.40
CA TYR A 133 -0.75 -5.16 3.73
C TYR A 133 0.30 -5.76 2.81
N GLN A 134 1.36 -6.29 3.41
CA GLN A 134 2.46 -6.98 2.73
C GLN A 134 2.31 -8.48 2.95
N ASP A 135 2.27 -9.27 1.88
CA ASP A 135 2.13 -10.74 1.95
C ASP A 135 3.42 -11.44 2.37
N SER A 136 4.55 -10.74 2.32
CA SER A 136 5.86 -11.28 2.68
C SER A 136 5.93 -11.66 4.18
N ASN A 137 6.69 -12.73 4.48
CA ASN A 137 6.96 -13.17 5.86
C ASN A 137 5.70 -13.45 6.71
N GLY A 138 4.70 -14.10 6.11
CA GLY A 138 3.47 -14.48 6.81
C GLY A 138 2.38 -13.41 6.83
N GLY A 139 2.59 -12.32 6.13
CA GLY A 139 1.66 -11.20 6.04
C GLY A 139 1.75 -10.24 7.22
N LYS A 140 1.84 -8.95 6.92
CA LYS A 140 1.87 -7.89 7.93
C LYS A 140 1.21 -6.61 7.44
N TRP A 141 0.58 -5.86 8.32
CA TRP A 141 0.21 -4.47 8.07
C TRP A 141 1.36 -3.56 8.44
N VAL A 142 1.70 -2.63 7.56
CA VAL A 142 2.75 -1.63 7.71
C VAL A 142 2.17 -0.28 7.40
N ARG A 143 2.58 0.77 8.12
CA ARG A 143 2.18 2.16 7.88
C ARG A 143 3.31 2.93 7.24
N TYR A 144 2.98 3.76 6.25
CA TYR A 144 3.89 4.75 5.67
C TYR A 144 3.39 6.16 6.01
N ASP A 145 4.30 7.01 6.46
CA ASP A 145 3.99 8.38 6.88
C ASP A 145 3.83 9.35 5.69
N ALA A 146 3.72 10.65 5.96
CA ALA A 146 3.58 11.69 4.95
C ALA A 146 4.78 11.79 3.99
N ASN A 147 5.96 11.38 4.45
CA ASN A 147 7.19 11.36 3.66
C ASN A 147 7.41 10.02 2.94
N GLY A 148 6.49 9.07 3.11
CA GLY A 148 6.61 7.72 2.58
C GLY A 148 7.50 6.79 3.41
N HIS A 149 7.97 7.22 4.59
CA HIS A 149 8.81 6.39 5.45
C HIS A 149 7.95 5.35 6.20
N MET A 150 8.47 4.12 6.29
CA MET A 150 7.87 3.09 7.13
C MET A 150 7.89 3.52 8.59
N VAL A 151 6.71 3.55 9.20
CA VAL A 151 6.53 3.88 10.62
C VAL A 151 7.00 2.72 11.50
N LYS A 152 7.73 3.04 12.56
CA LYS A 152 8.19 2.12 13.60
C LYS A 152 7.95 2.71 14.98
N GLY A 153 7.68 1.85 15.97
CA GLY A 153 7.37 2.28 17.33
C GLY A 153 5.97 2.86 17.48
N TRP A 154 5.79 3.72 18.47
CA TRP A 154 4.52 4.34 18.77
C TRP A 154 4.10 5.36 17.71
N ASN A 155 2.83 5.31 17.30
CA ASN A 155 2.26 6.24 16.34
C ASN A 155 0.81 6.54 16.69
N THR A 156 0.45 7.81 16.79
CA THR A 156 -0.92 8.25 17.09
C THR A 156 -1.46 9.06 15.92
N ASN A 157 -2.71 8.80 15.54
CA ASN A 157 -3.44 9.56 14.55
C ASN A 157 -4.89 9.81 15.03
N GLU A 158 -5.74 10.35 14.17
CA GLU A 158 -7.14 10.67 14.49
C GLU A 158 -7.97 9.44 14.93
N LYS A 159 -7.56 8.22 14.52
CA LYS A 159 -8.27 6.97 14.85
C LYS A 159 -7.84 6.38 16.17
N GLY A 160 -6.63 6.69 16.65
CA GLY A 160 -6.10 6.17 17.90
C GLY A 160 -4.59 5.99 17.90
N THR A 161 -4.11 5.27 18.91
CA THR A 161 -2.69 4.97 19.10
C THR A 161 -2.38 3.55 18.64
N TYR A 162 -1.25 3.40 17.97
CA TYR A 162 -0.75 2.15 17.42
C TYR A 162 0.68 1.91 17.85
N TYR A 163 1.12 0.68 17.75
CA TYR A 163 2.53 0.34 17.84
C TYR A 163 2.96 -0.50 16.64
N PHE A 164 4.10 -0.15 16.08
CA PHE A 164 4.72 -0.87 14.97
C PHE A 164 6.04 -1.45 15.41
N ASP A 165 6.27 -2.72 15.13
CA ASP A 165 7.49 -3.43 15.49
C ASP A 165 8.74 -2.67 15.00
N LEU A 166 9.72 -2.49 15.87
CA LEU A 166 10.90 -1.66 15.60
C LEU A 166 11.80 -2.23 14.49
N VAL A 167 11.76 -3.53 14.25
CA VAL A 167 12.58 -4.19 13.24
C VAL A 167 11.82 -4.31 11.92
N THR A 168 10.64 -4.87 11.96
CA THR A 168 9.87 -5.26 10.78
C THR A 168 8.87 -4.22 10.31
N GLY A 169 8.54 -3.22 11.13
CA GLY A 169 7.46 -2.26 10.89
C GLY A 169 6.07 -2.87 10.95
N ALA A 170 5.93 -4.12 11.42
CA ALA A 170 4.63 -4.78 11.52
C ALA A 170 3.74 -4.12 12.57
N MET A 171 2.50 -3.79 12.21
CA MET A 171 1.49 -3.30 13.15
C MET A 171 1.21 -4.37 14.20
N VAL A 172 1.38 -4.03 15.46
CA VAL A 172 1.12 -4.93 16.58
C VAL A 172 -0.39 -5.00 16.85
N LYS A 173 -0.89 -6.21 17.07
CA LYS A 173 -2.30 -6.51 17.36
C LYS A 173 -2.40 -7.50 18.50
N GLY A 174 -3.49 -7.41 19.28
CA GLY A 174 -3.71 -8.28 20.44
C GLY A 174 -2.87 -7.88 21.65
N MET A 175 -2.67 -8.83 22.56
CA MET A 175 -1.89 -8.64 23.79
C MET A 175 -0.39 -8.76 23.51
N CYS A 176 0.40 -7.83 24.04
CA CYS A 176 1.85 -7.85 23.93
C CYS A 176 2.51 -7.18 25.14
N THR A 177 3.83 -7.18 25.17
CA THR A 177 4.63 -6.43 26.15
C THR A 177 5.60 -5.54 25.39
N ILE A 178 5.56 -4.23 25.67
CA ILE A 178 6.45 -3.23 25.07
C ILE A 178 7.24 -2.58 26.19
N ASP A 179 8.56 -2.65 26.14
CA ASP A 179 9.46 -2.14 27.17
C ASP A 179 9.13 -2.60 28.60
N GLY A 180 8.68 -3.86 28.74
CA GLY A 180 8.26 -4.46 30.01
C GLY A 180 6.84 -4.10 30.46
N ILE A 181 6.10 -3.30 29.70
CA ILE A 181 4.74 -2.85 30.02
C ILE A 181 3.74 -3.70 29.23
N PRO A 182 2.78 -4.37 29.89
CA PRO A 182 1.69 -5.07 29.19
C PRO A 182 0.83 -4.08 28.41
N CYS A 183 0.62 -4.36 27.14
CA CYS A 183 -0.21 -3.57 26.22
C CYS A 183 -1.27 -4.44 25.55
N ALA A 184 -2.37 -3.84 25.16
CA ALA A 184 -3.43 -4.48 24.39
C ALA A 184 -3.81 -3.61 23.21
N PHE A 185 -3.86 -4.23 22.04
CA PHE A 185 -4.30 -3.59 20.80
C PHE A 185 -5.47 -4.37 20.22
N ASP A 186 -6.41 -3.69 19.59
CA ASP A 186 -7.51 -4.35 18.90
C ASP A 186 -6.99 -5.31 17.83
N THR A 187 -7.51 -6.52 17.78
CA THR A 187 -7.01 -7.59 16.90
C THR A 187 -7.32 -7.35 15.43
N THR A 188 -8.28 -6.49 15.11
CA THR A 188 -8.67 -6.13 13.74
C THR A 188 -7.98 -4.84 13.30
N THR A 189 -8.10 -3.78 14.07
CA THR A 189 -7.66 -2.43 13.72
C THR A 189 -6.24 -2.12 14.17
N GLY A 190 -5.74 -2.76 15.22
CA GLY A 190 -4.45 -2.45 15.85
C GLY A 190 -4.47 -1.20 16.73
N ILE A 191 -5.65 -0.67 17.08
CA ILE A 191 -5.80 0.47 17.98
C ILE A 191 -5.62 0.01 19.42
N GLY A 192 -4.78 0.73 20.20
CA GLY A 192 -4.51 0.52 21.61
C GLY A 192 -5.14 1.59 22.50
#